data_1c59b57108925e9334fa11c27b303782
#
_entry.id   1c59b57108925e9334fa11c27b303782
#
_cell.length_a   1.000
_cell.length_b   1.000
_cell.length_c   1.000
_cell.angle_alpha   90.00
_cell.angle_beta   90.00
_cell.angle_gamma   90.00
#
_symmetry.space_group_name_H-M   'P 1'
#
loop_
_entity.id
_entity.type
_entity.pdbx_description
1 polymer ?
#
loop_
_entity_poly.entity_id
_entity_poly.type
_entity_poly.pdbx_seq_one_letter_code
_entity_poly.pdbx_strand_id
1 'polypeptide(L)'
;MVDLGCWPGGWLQVAAAAVGPSGRVVGVDVAAIDPPIEFANVIALQGDLAEPSVVAALLEALGGPADVLLCDAAPKLTGVRDADRANEERLLLGVEQALPKLLRPGGDALVKLLEGPEAQAIDKRLRARFAQAKSVKPAASRPGSSERYLLARGLRAAAG
;
A
#
# COMPACT_ATOMS: atom_id res chain seq x y z
N MET A 1 2.10 7.97 -8.22
CA MET A 1 2.27 6.99 -7.12
C MET A 1 0.93 6.74 -6.46
N VAL A 2 0.72 5.58 -5.87
CA VAL A 2 -0.45 5.27 -5.02
C VAL A 2 0.01 4.89 -3.62
N ASP A 3 -0.73 5.32 -2.58
CA ASP A 3 -0.43 5.07 -1.15
C ASP A 3 -1.67 4.45 -0.48
N LEU A 4 -1.53 3.20 -0.05
CA LEU A 4 -2.59 2.40 0.57
C LEU A 4 -2.39 2.40 2.09
N GLY A 5 -3.38 2.92 2.85
CA GLY A 5 -3.25 3.19 4.27
C GLY A 5 -2.53 4.50 4.54
N CYS A 6 -2.98 5.56 3.86
CA CYS A 6 -2.26 6.82 3.81
C CYS A 6 -2.42 7.71 5.05
N TRP A 7 -3.35 7.38 6.00
CA TRP A 7 -3.52 8.16 7.22
C TRP A 7 -2.27 8.07 8.13
N PRO A 8 -1.84 9.13 8.77
CA PRO A 8 -2.36 10.52 8.78
C PRO A 8 -1.78 11.43 7.69
N GLY A 9 -1.14 10.91 6.65
CA GLY A 9 -0.66 11.69 5.51
C GLY A 9 0.85 11.91 5.43
N GLY A 10 1.62 11.36 6.35
CA GLY A 10 3.08 11.52 6.36
C GLY A 10 3.75 10.96 5.09
N TRP A 11 3.33 9.80 4.63
CA TRP A 11 3.85 9.17 3.41
C TRP A 11 3.43 9.93 2.16
N LEU A 12 2.21 10.48 2.12
CA LEU A 12 1.74 11.31 1.00
C LEU A 12 2.62 12.55 0.81
N GLN A 13 3.04 13.22 1.90
CA GLN A 13 3.91 14.38 1.83
C GLN A 13 5.28 14.03 1.26
N VAL A 14 5.89 12.93 1.73
CA VAL A 14 7.17 12.43 1.21
C VAL A 14 7.05 12.02 -0.24
N ALA A 15 5.98 11.32 -0.61
CA ALA A 15 5.72 10.90 -1.98
C ALA A 15 5.52 12.10 -2.91
N ALA A 16 4.76 13.13 -2.47
CA ALA A 16 4.56 14.37 -3.23
C ALA A 16 5.88 15.08 -3.54
N ALA A 17 6.76 15.18 -2.55
CA ALA A 17 8.10 15.75 -2.74
C ALA A 17 8.95 14.91 -3.71
N ALA A 18 8.87 13.57 -3.62
CA ALA A 18 9.66 12.66 -4.44
C ALA A 18 9.23 12.66 -5.91
N VAL A 19 7.93 12.74 -6.21
CA VAL A 19 7.43 12.75 -7.60
C VAL A 19 7.54 14.13 -8.26
N GLY A 20 7.71 15.18 -7.46
CA GLY A 20 7.79 16.56 -7.95
C GLY A 20 6.46 17.11 -8.48
N PRO A 21 6.46 18.35 -8.99
CA PRO A 21 5.22 19.07 -9.33
C PRO A 21 4.46 18.48 -10.53
N SER A 22 5.12 17.74 -11.40
CA SER A 22 4.50 17.06 -12.56
C SER A 22 4.01 15.65 -12.24
N GLY A 23 4.41 15.08 -11.10
CA GLY A 23 3.95 13.78 -10.65
C GLY A 23 2.62 13.87 -9.91
N ARG A 24 1.95 12.73 -9.77
CA ARG A 24 0.68 12.61 -9.04
C ARG A 24 0.79 11.57 -7.94
N VAL A 25 0.23 11.89 -6.78
CA VAL A 25 0.10 10.97 -5.66
C VAL A 25 -1.38 10.84 -5.30
N VAL A 26 -1.87 9.63 -5.22
CA VAL A 26 -3.24 9.35 -4.75
C VAL A 26 -3.14 8.38 -3.58
N GLY A 27 -3.71 8.75 -2.45
CA GLY A 27 -3.78 7.89 -1.28
C GLY A 27 -5.20 7.47 -0.95
N VAL A 28 -5.33 6.37 -0.22
CA VAL A 28 -6.60 5.93 0.36
C VAL A 28 -6.41 5.42 1.77
N ASP A 29 -7.36 5.73 2.63
CA ASP A 29 -7.47 5.20 3.98
C ASP A 29 -8.94 5.12 4.41
N VAL A 30 -9.27 4.25 5.35
CA VAL A 30 -10.61 4.18 5.96
C VAL A 30 -10.89 5.42 6.81
N ALA A 31 -9.85 6.07 7.33
CA ALA A 31 -9.92 7.33 8.05
C ALA A 31 -9.67 8.51 7.10
N ALA A 32 -10.48 9.56 7.24
CA ALA A 32 -10.23 10.81 6.53
C ALA A 32 -8.97 11.50 7.09
N ILE A 33 -8.20 12.15 6.19
CA ILE A 33 -7.08 13.00 6.59
C ILE A 33 -7.63 14.38 6.96
N ASP A 34 -7.44 14.76 8.22
CA ASP A 34 -7.88 16.04 8.76
C ASP A 34 -6.76 16.66 9.61
N PRO A 35 -6.27 17.89 9.33
CA PRO A 35 -6.66 18.71 8.18
C PRO A 35 -6.21 18.10 6.83
N PRO A 36 -6.87 18.47 5.70
CA PRO A 36 -6.48 18.01 4.38
C PRO A 36 -5.05 18.38 4.02
N ILE A 37 -4.39 17.54 3.21
CA ILE A 37 -3.04 17.83 2.73
C ILE A 37 -3.11 18.87 1.59
N GLU A 38 -2.42 19.99 1.79
CA GLU A 38 -2.39 21.12 0.84
C GLU A 38 -1.27 20.98 -0.20
N PHE A 39 -1.22 19.87 -0.94
CA PHE A 39 -0.34 19.71 -2.09
C PHE A 39 -1.17 19.57 -3.36
N ALA A 40 -0.92 20.41 -4.36
CA ALA A 40 -1.69 20.43 -5.60
C ALA A 40 -1.65 19.11 -6.39
N ASN A 41 -0.64 18.27 -6.17
CA ASN A 41 -0.42 16.99 -6.82
C ASN A 41 -0.82 15.78 -5.95
N VAL A 42 -1.51 16.00 -4.82
CA VAL A 42 -1.96 14.96 -3.89
C VAL A 42 -3.49 14.91 -3.85
N ILE A 43 -4.03 13.71 -3.94
CA ILE A 43 -5.44 13.41 -3.71
C ILE A 43 -5.52 12.33 -2.64
N ALA A 44 -6.25 12.61 -1.55
CA ALA A 44 -6.54 11.62 -0.52
C ALA A 44 -8.01 11.21 -0.59
N LEU A 45 -8.26 9.93 -0.77
CA LEU A 45 -9.60 9.34 -0.81
C LEU A 45 -9.89 8.65 0.53
N GLN A 46 -11.16 8.64 0.93
CA GLN A 46 -11.61 7.83 2.04
C GLN A 46 -12.32 6.58 1.51
N GLY A 47 -11.89 5.40 1.95
CA GLY A 47 -12.50 4.14 1.53
C GLY A 47 -11.78 2.91 2.05
N ASP A 48 -12.45 1.76 1.94
CA ASP A 48 -11.88 0.45 2.27
C ASP A 48 -11.37 -0.24 1.01
N LEU A 49 -10.10 -0.64 1.01
CA LEU A 49 -9.46 -1.38 -0.10
C LEU A 49 -10.13 -2.71 -0.45
N ALA A 50 -10.91 -3.28 0.46
CA ALA A 50 -11.70 -4.48 0.17
C ALA A 50 -12.88 -4.20 -0.77
N GLU A 51 -13.22 -2.92 -1.01
CA GLU A 51 -14.30 -2.54 -1.91
C GLU A 51 -13.79 -2.30 -3.34
N PRO A 52 -14.30 -3.03 -4.35
CA PRO A 52 -13.87 -2.85 -5.74
C PRO A 52 -14.05 -1.43 -6.29
N SER A 53 -15.06 -0.71 -5.80
CA SER A 53 -15.32 0.70 -6.13
C SER A 53 -14.18 1.63 -5.75
N VAL A 54 -13.50 1.36 -4.64
CA VAL A 54 -12.35 2.13 -4.16
C VAL A 54 -11.16 1.97 -5.09
N VAL A 55 -10.90 0.76 -5.57
CA VAL A 55 -9.83 0.49 -6.56
C VAL A 55 -10.11 1.23 -7.87
N ALA A 56 -11.37 1.27 -8.32
CA ALA A 56 -11.76 2.02 -9.52
C ALA A 56 -11.57 3.54 -9.33
N ALA A 57 -11.97 4.08 -8.18
CA ALA A 57 -11.78 5.50 -7.85
C ALA A 57 -10.29 5.89 -7.77
N LEU A 58 -9.43 5.01 -7.23
CA LEU A 58 -7.98 5.22 -7.23
C LEU A 58 -7.41 5.29 -8.66
N LEU A 59 -7.81 4.37 -9.55
CA LEU A 59 -7.37 4.38 -10.95
C LEU A 59 -7.83 5.63 -11.69
N GLU A 60 -9.06 6.05 -11.47
CA GLU A 60 -9.61 7.28 -12.06
C GLU A 60 -8.82 8.51 -11.58
N ALA A 61 -8.61 8.65 -10.27
CA ALA A 61 -7.86 9.76 -9.69
C ALA A 61 -6.39 9.78 -10.13
N LEU A 62 -5.77 8.61 -10.33
CA LEU A 62 -4.40 8.48 -10.86
C LEU A 62 -4.31 8.79 -12.36
N GLY A 63 -5.38 8.56 -13.12
CA GLY A 63 -5.37 8.57 -14.57
C GLY A 63 -4.78 7.30 -15.20
N GLY A 64 -4.78 6.20 -14.46
CA GLY A 64 -4.26 4.89 -14.85
C GLY A 64 -3.39 4.24 -13.78
N PRO A 65 -2.77 3.08 -14.06
CA PRO A 65 -1.90 2.40 -13.10
C PRO A 65 -0.68 3.23 -12.72
N ALA A 66 -0.30 3.17 -11.44
CA ALA A 66 0.84 3.89 -10.88
C ALA A 66 2.19 3.27 -11.25
N ASP A 67 3.27 4.07 -11.19
CA ASP A 67 4.65 3.59 -11.30
C ASP A 67 5.15 2.97 -9.99
N VAL A 68 4.66 3.47 -8.86
CA VAL A 68 5.05 3.04 -7.52
C VAL A 68 3.81 2.89 -6.63
N LEU A 69 3.75 1.79 -5.89
CA LEU A 69 2.75 1.53 -4.88
C LEU A 69 3.41 1.49 -3.50
N LEU A 70 2.88 2.29 -2.60
CA LEU A 70 3.21 2.29 -1.18
C LEU A 70 2.04 1.66 -0.41
N CYS A 71 2.34 0.91 0.64
CA CYS A 71 1.32 0.36 1.52
C CYS A 71 1.85 0.27 2.95
N ASP A 72 1.38 1.17 3.80
CA ASP A 72 1.63 1.15 5.25
C ASP A 72 0.35 0.80 6.03
N ALA A 73 -0.65 0.26 5.34
CA ALA A 73 -1.92 -0.10 5.94
C ALA A 73 -1.74 -1.14 7.05
N ALA A 74 -2.44 -0.93 8.15
CA ALA A 74 -2.53 -1.87 9.26
C ALA A 74 -3.98 -1.92 9.76
N PRO A 75 -4.51 -3.10 10.12
CA PRO A 75 -5.86 -3.20 10.65
C PRO A 75 -5.93 -2.55 12.04
N LYS A 76 -7.09 -2.04 12.40
CA LYS A 76 -7.35 -1.65 13.79
C LYS A 76 -7.41 -2.90 14.65
N LEU A 77 -6.53 -2.98 15.63
CA LEU A 77 -6.52 -4.07 16.59
C LEU A 77 -7.70 -3.90 17.58
N THR A 78 -8.48 -4.95 17.74
CA THR A 78 -9.62 -4.99 18.69
C THR A 78 -9.19 -5.54 20.04
N GLY A 79 -8.02 -6.17 20.13
CA GLY A 79 -7.54 -6.93 21.27
C GLY A 79 -8.11 -8.34 21.34
N VAL A 80 -8.98 -8.73 20.43
CA VAL A 80 -9.49 -10.10 20.28
C VAL A 80 -8.71 -10.80 19.19
N ARG A 81 -7.85 -11.74 19.55
CA ARG A 81 -6.84 -12.35 18.69
C ARG A 81 -7.38 -12.89 17.37
N ASP A 82 -8.51 -13.61 17.41
CA ASP A 82 -9.07 -14.21 16.20
C ASP A 82 -9.70 -13.16 15.26
N ALA A 83 -10.33 -12.13 15.83
CA ALA A 83 -10.85 -11.00 15.06
C ALA A 83 -9.73 -10.17 14.43
N ASP A 84 -8.65 -9.93 15.17
CA ASP A 84 -7.48 -9.19 14.68
C ASP A 84 -6.81 -9.92 13.52
N ARG A 85 -6.65 -11.24 13.61
CA ARG A 85 -6.14 -12.08 12.51
C ARG A 85 -7.01 -12.03 11.27
N ALA A 86 -8.33 -12.14 11.44
CA ALA A 86 -9.26 -12.05 10.30
C ALA A 86 -9.20 -10.67 9.61
N ASN A 87 -9.04 -9.61 10.39
CA ASN A 87 -8.87 -8.26 9.86
C ASN A 87 -7.54 -8.09 9.11
N GLU A 88 -6.45 -8.65 9.64
CA GLU A 88 -5.14 -8.67 8.96
C GLU A 88 -5.18 -9.42 7.63
N GLU A 89 -5.76 -10.62 7.64
CA GLU A 89 -5.92 -11.43 6.42
C GLU A 89 -6.76 -10.71 5.36
N ARG A 90 -7.90 -10.14 5.77
CA ARG A 90 -8.78 -9.37 4.87
C ARG A 90 -8.04 -8.19 4.22
N LEU A 91 -7.27 -7.42 5.01
CA LEU A 91 -6.48 -6.31 4.51
C LEU A 91 -5.43 -6.78 3.49
N LEU A 92 -4.66 -7.79 3.83
CA LEU A 92 -3.61 -8.32 2.97
C LEU A 92 -4.16 -8.91 1.66
N LEU A 93 -5.30 -9.60 1.72
CA LEU A 93 -5.99 -10.08 0.51
C LEU A 93 -6.47 -8.91 -0.35
N GLY A 94 -6.98 -7.84 0.26
CA GLY A 94 -7.34 -6.60 -0.45
C GLY A 94 -6.14 -6.00 -1.18
N VAL A 95 -4.99 -5.88 -0.51
CA VAL A 95 -3.74 -5.40 -1.12
C VAL A 95 -3.28 -6.33 -2.26
N GLU A 96 -3.28 -7.65 -2.05
CA GLU A 96 -2.88 -8.63 -3.07
C GLU A 96 -3.73 -8.55 -4.34
N GLN A 97 -5.04 -8.30 -4.18
CA GLN A 97 -5.99 -8.19 -5.30
C GLN A 97 -5.92 -6.82 -6.00
N ALA A 98 -5.68 -5.76 -5.24
CA ALA A 98 -5.60 -4.40 -5.77
C ALA A 98 -4.27 -4.12 -6.49
N LEU A 99 -3.17 -4.67 -5.99
CA LEU A 99 -1.82 -4.38 -6.48
C LEU A 99 -1.66 -4.54 -8.00
N PRO A 100 -2.05 -5.66 -8.66
CA PRO A 100 -1.87 -5.82 -10.10
C PRO A 100 -2.77 -4.92 -10.94
N LYS A 101 -3.78 -4.31 -10.34
CA LYS A 101 -4.66 -3.33 -11.01
C LYS A 101 -4.10 -1.92 -10.87
N LEU A 102 -3.58 -1.58 -9.69
CA LEU A 102 -3.10 -0.25 -9.35
C LEU A 102 -1.65 0.02 -9.78
N LEU A 103 -0.84 -1.02 -9.96
CA LEU A 103 0.57 -0.91 -10.34
C LEU A 103 0.78 -1.41 -11.77
N ARG A 104 1.44 -0.60 -12.61
CA ARG A 104 1.76 -1.01 -13.98
C ARG A 104 2.79 -2.13 -14.03
N PRO A 105 2.86 -2.93 -15.11
CA PRO A 105 4.00 -3.81 -15.35
C PRO A 105 5.33 -3.02 -15.31
N GLY A 106 6.34 -3.59 -14.66
CA GLY A 106 7.62 -2.93 -14.42
C GLY A 106 7.62 -1.93 -13.25
N GLY A 107 6.49 -1.67 -12.62
CA GLY A 107 6.39 -0.80 -11.45
C GLY A 107 6.95 -1.42 -10.18
N ASP A 108 7.21 -0.58 -9.16
CA ASP A 108 7.82 -0.95 -7.89
C ASP A 108 6.82 -0.82 -6.74
N ALA A 109 7.02 -1.61 -5.68
CA ALA A 109 6.17 -1.57 -4.50
C ALA A 109 6.96 -1.61 -3.20
N LEU A 110 6.44 -0.90 -2.18
CA LEU A 110 6.88 -0.98 -0.80
C LEU A 110 5.64 -1.31 0.05
N VAL A 111 5.61 -2.50 0.63
CA VAL A 111 4.43 -3.02 1.35
C VAL A 111 4.83 -3.44 2.75
N LYS A 112 4.13 -2.94 3.77
CA LYS A 112 4.30 -3.39 5.15
C LYS A 112 4.03 -4.89 5.25
N LEU A 113 4.93 -5.61 5.89
CA LEU A 113 4.79 -7.03 6.19
C LEU A 113 4.15 -7.18 7.57
N LEU A 114 3.04 -7.89 7.61
CA LEU A 114 2.38 -8.28 8.85
C LEU A 114 2.91 -9.65 9.30
N GLU A 115 2.69 -9.99 10.57
CA GLU A 115 3.13 -11.26 11.14
C GLU A 115 2.00 -12.30 11.06
N GLY A 116 2.38 -13.57 11.02
CA GLY A 116 1.44 -14.69 11.02
C GLY A 116 1.53 -15.58 9.78
N PRO A 117 0.99 -16.80 9.84
CA PRO A 117 1.08 -17.78 8.74
C PRO A 117 0.37 -17.32 7.48
N GLU A 118 -0.78 -16.67 7.61
CA GLU A 118 -1.57 -16.13 6.49
C GLU A 118 -0.80 -14.99 5.81
N ALA A 119 -0.23 -14.08 6.60
CA ALA A 119 0.60 -12.98 6.11
C ALA A 119 1.84 -13.50 5.37
N GLN A 120 2.49 -14.54 5.87
CA GLN A 120 3.64 -15.16 5.22
C GLN A 120 3.27 -15.79 3.87
N ALA A 121 2.09 -16.43 3.78
CA ALA A 121 1.61 -17.01 2.53
C ALA A 121 1.35 -15.92 1.46
N ILE A 122 0.75 -14.80 1.86
CA ILE A 122 0.50 -13.66 0.97
C ILE A 122 1.82 -12.99 0.58
N ASP A 123 2.74 -12.77 1.53
CA ASP A 123 4.08 -12.23 1.23
C ASP A 123 4.80 -13.08 0.17
N LYS A 124 4.76 -14.41 0.30
CA LYS A 124 5.34 -15.31 -0.70
C LYS A 124 4.71 -15.14 -2.10
N ARG A 125 3.38 -15.01 -2.17
CA ARG A 125 2.69 -14.78 -3.45
C ARG A 125 3.00 -13.41 -4.04
N LEU A 126 3.05 -12.36 -3.21
CA LEU A 126 3.43 -11.02 -3.65
C LEU A 126 4.84 -11.00 -4.22
N ARG A 127 5.82 -11.60 -3.52
CA ARG A 127 7.21 -11.69 -3.99
C ARG A 127 7.32 -12.35 -5.35
N ALA A 128 6.55 -13.40 -5.59
CA ALA A 128 6.57 -14.13 -6.87
C ALA A 128 6.09 -13.28 -8.06
N ARG A 129 5.35 -12.20 -7.80
CA ARG A 129 4.88 -11.28 -8.85
C ARG A 129 5.94 -10.28 -9.33
N PHE A 130 7.06 -10.15 -8.64
CA PHE A 130 8.10 -9.16 -8.97
C PHE A 130 9.38 -9.81 -9.48
N ALA A 131 10.16 -9.05 -10.24
CA ALA A 131 11.46 -9.49 -10.72
C ALA A 131 12.48 -9.59 -9.57
N GLN A 132 12.39 -8.66 -8.60
CA GLN A 132 13.21 -8.62 -7.41
C GLN A 132 12.34 -8.29 -6.19
N ALA A 133 12.61 -8.95 -5.07
CA ALA A 133 11.90 -8.70 -3.83
C ALA A 133 12.79 -9.02 -2.62
N LYS A 134 12.85 -8.11 -1.66
CA LYS A 134 13.57 -8.30 -0.39
C LYS A 134 12.83 -7.69 0.78
N SER A 135 12.99 -8.27 1.97
CA SER A 135 12.55 -7.62 3.20
C SER A 135 13.55 -6.56 3.62
N VAL A 136 13.04 -5.40 4.02
CA VAL A 136 13.83 -4.30 4.56
C VAL A 136 13.27 -3.91 5.93
N LYS A 137 14.16 -3.53 6.85
CA LYS A 137 13.80 -2.92 8.12
C LYS A 137 14.23 -1.46 8.04
N PRO A 138 13.30 -0.49 8.22
CA PRO A 138 13.67 0.92 8.20
C PRO A 138 14.69 1.24 9.29
N ALA A 139 15.70 2.04 8.95
CA ALA A 139 16.73 2.47 9.91
C ALA A 139 16.13 3.30 11.07
N ALA A 140 15.01 4.00 10.81
CA ALA A 140 14.27 4.80 11.78
C ALA A 140 13.27 3.98 12.63
N SER A 141 13.20 2.66 12.47
CA SER A 141 12.34 1.82 13.31
C SER A 141 12.75 1.93 14.77
N ARG A 142 11.75 2.06 15.65
CA ARG A 142 12.01 2.10 17.10
C ARG A 142 12.78 0.85 17.54
N PRO A 143 13.69 0.96 18.52
CA PRO A 143 14.34 -0.20 19.12
C PRO A 143 13.27 -1.21 19.57
N GLY A 144 13.44 -2.49 19.16
CA GLY A 144 12.47 -3.55 19.47
C GLY A 144 11.27 -3.67 18.51
N SER A 145 11.09 -2.75 17.55
CA SER A 145 10.06 -2.89 16.52
C SER A 145 10.33 -4.09 15.62
N SER A 146 9.31 -4.91 15.38
CA SER A 146 9.31 -6.01 14.41
C SER A 146 8.91 -5.56 13.00
N GLU A 147 8.58 -4.27 12.80
CA GLU A 147 8.13 -3.76 11.51
C GLU A 147 9.14 -4.02 10.39
N ARG A 148 8.65 -4.63 9.34
CA ARG A 148 9.39 -4.90 8.12
C ARG A 148 8.54 -4.53 6.92
N TYR A 149 9.22 -4.25 5.82
CA TYR A 149 8.57 -3.95 4.55
C TYR A 149 9.12 -4.87 3.47
N LEU A 150 8.24 -5.26 2.55
CA LEU A 150 8.61 -5.85 1.28
C LEU A 150 8.98 -4.71 0.33
N LEU A 151 10.24 -4.60 -0.04
CA LEU A 151 10.70 -3.79 -1.17
C LEU A 151 10.75 -4.68 -2.39
N ALA A 152 9.84 -4.45 -3.34
CA ALA A 152 9.66 -5.23 -4.54
C ALA A 152 9.82 -4.36 -5.77
N ARG A 153 10.53 -4.85 -6.79
CA ARG A 153 10.85 -4.12 -8.01
C ARG A 153 10.47 -4.90 -9.24
N GLY A 154 9.92 -4.19 -10.21
CA GLY A 154 9.59 -4.71 -11.52
C GLY A 154 8.43 -5.71 -11.45
N LEU A 155 7.19 -5.21 -11.29
CA LEU A 155 6.00 -6.06 -11.36
C LEU A 155 5.99 -6.81 -12.71
N ARG A 156 5.89 -8.12 -12.67
CA ARG A 156 5.78 -8.95 -13.87
C ARG A 156 4.44 -8.73 -14.53
N ALA A 157 4.42 -8.68 -15.86
CA ALA A 157 3.17 -8.71 -16.61
C ALA A 157 2.38 -9.98 -16.24
N ALA A 158 1.05 -9.88 -16.20
CA ALA A 158 0.22 -11.08 -16.09
C ALA A 158 0.54 -12.01 -17.26
N ALA A 159 0.75 -13.29 -16.97
CA ALA A 159 0.79 -14.29 -18.03
C ALA A 159 -0.56 -14.28 -18.73
N GLY A 160 -0.56 -13.97 -20.03
CA GLY A 160 -1.74 -14.01 -20.89
C GLY A 160 -2.32 -15.42 -20.98
#